data_a75567358dd6c9792758ae649cc795c9
#
_entry.id   a75567358dd6c9792758ae649cc795c9
#
_cell.length_a   1.000
_cell.length_b   1.000
_cell.length_c   1.000
_cell.angle_alpha   90.00
_cell.angle_beta   90.00
_cell.angle_gamma   90.00
#
_symmetry.space_group_name_H-M   'P 1'
#
loop_
_entity.id
_entity.type
_entity.pdbx_description
1 polymer ?
#
loop_
_entity_poly.entity_id
_entity_poly.type
_entity_poly.pdbx_seq_one_letter_code
_entity_poly.pdbx_strand_id
1 'polypeptide(L)'
;IRDSNKNNHIKLLDKFLGEEGKELLKNSHRLYNRFKEIDNRIETIEKNRRDAIEKKEFYEFQLAEIEKINPKKNEDNILEDEYKKLFNAGKIKEKIENSALYLRDGEVNALHFIYNSRKNIESLCKYGEEFGELLDKLEKVYYELEDCVDIMDTLNDDIDIDDRRLQEVVERLDVINKMKIKYGATIEEILEFKESIAQKINLLEEDSFEVQKLQKERVEIEEEYWKNAHQLRRLRKEKAVQIERNLKDELKFLKMGDAQIHVVVDESKIMGANGADMVEILISTNIGQDMKPLWKIASGGEVSRIMLALKVIFSRVDNVPIPVSYTHLTLPTKLE
;
A
#
# COMPACT_ATOMS: atom_id res chain seq x y z
N ILE A 1 37.81 -12.75 11.44
CA ILE A 1 38.69 -13.57 12.32
C ILE A 1 38.64 -13.05 13.76
N ARG A 2 38.51 -11.72 14.03
CA ARG A 2 38.39 -11.17 15.41
C ARG A 2 37.06 -11.49 16.09
N ASP A 3 35.95 -11.49 15.37
CA ASP A 3 34.62 -11.74 15.93
C ASP A 3 34.32 -13.22 16.21
N SER A 4 34.97 -14.15 15.51
CA SER A 4 34.79 -15.58 15.75
C SER A 4 35.34 -16.05 17.10
N ASN A 5 36.33 -15.36 17.67
CA ASN A 5 36.88 -15.72 18.98
C ASN A 5 36.03 -15.23 20.15
N LYS A 6 35.38 -14.06 20.05
CA LYS A 6 34.50 -13.54 21.10
C LYS A 6 33.24 -14.38 21.25
N ASN A 7 32.67 -14.84 20.11
CA ASN A 7 31.52 -15.75 20.12
C ASN A 7 31.80 -17.12 20.74
N ASN A 8 33.07 -17.52 20.83
CA ASN A 8 33.43 -18.78 21.51
C ASN A 8 33.48 -18.62 23.04
N HIS A 9 33.88 -17.46 23.57
CA HIS A 9 33.91 -17.23 25.00
C HIS A 9 32.52 -17.21 25.64
N ILE A 10 31.55 -16.58 24.99
CA ILE A 10 30.16 -16.59 25.47
C ILE A 10 29.56 -18.01 25.47
N LYS A 11 29.80 -18.79 24.41
CA LYS A 11 29.36 -20.21 24.35
C LYS A 11 29.99 -21.08 25.43
N LEU A 12 31.25 -20.79 25.80
CA LEU A 12 31.93 -21.49 26.86
C LEU A 12 31.30 -21.15 28.23
N LEU A 13 31.07 -19.88 28.51
CA LEU A 13 30.38 -19.43 29.72
C LEU A 13 28.97 -20.03 29.82
N ASP A 14 28.23 -20.02 28.72
CA ASP A 14 26.84 -20.48 28.67
C ASP A 14 26.70 -21.99 29.04
N LYS A 15 27.70 -22.81 28.84
CA LYS A 15 27.72 -24.21 29.33
C LYS A 15 27.60 -24.33 30.86
N PHE A 16 28.03 -23.34 31.61
CA PHE A 16 27.96 -23.33 33.08
C PHE A 16 26.67 -22.75 33.65
N LEU A 17 25.75 -22.27 32.83
CA LEU A 17 24.54 -21.60 33.28
C LEU A 17 23.50 -22.57 33.93
N GLY A 18 23.62 -23.86 33.68
CA GLY A 18 22.65 -24.84 34.18
C GLY A 18 21.27 -24.72 33.49
N GLU A 19 20.25 -25.34 34.08
CA GLU A 19 18.90 -25.41 33.47
C GLU A 19 18.24 -24.02 33.43
N GLU A 20 18.40 -23.17 34.46
CA GLU A 20 17.89 -21.80 34.46
C GLU A 20 18.47 -20.99 33.29
N GLY A 21 19.77 -21.08 33.05
CA GLY A 21 20.40 -20.40 31.93
C GLY A 21 19.98 -20.90 30.55
N LYS A 22 19.76 -22.22 30.42
CA LYS A 22 19.21 -22.79 29.19
C LYS A 22 17.83 -22.27 28.86
N GLU A 23 16.97 -22.09 29.90
CA GLU A 23 15.63 -21.52 29.73
C GLU A 23 15.73 -20.05 29.31
N LEU A 24 16.57 -19.25 29.97
CA LEU A 24 16.79 -17.84 29.61
C LEU A 24 17.35 -17.67 28.19
N LEU A 25 18.27 -18.56 27.77
CA LEU A 25 18.79 -18.60 26.40
C LEU A 25 17.72 -18.94 25.38
N LYS A 26 16.90 -19.95 25.67
CA LYS A 26 15.76 -20.33 24.82
C LYS A 26 14.77 -19.16 24.66
N ASN A 27 14.48 -18.47 25.76
CA ASN A 27 13.61 -17.28 25.75
C ASN A 27 14.26 -16.14 24.95
N SER A 28 15.56 -15.87 25.12
CA SER A 28 16.26 -14.86 24.32
C SER A 28 16.12 -15.16 22.82
N HIS A 29 16.32 -16.43 22.44
CA HIS A 29 16.24 -16.84 21.05
C HIS A 29 14.83 -16.67 20.48
N ARG A 30 13.79 -17.08 21.25
CA ARG A 30 12.38 -16.93 20.87
C ARG A 30 12.02 -15.45 20.67
N LEU A 31 12.36 -14.59 21.65
CA LEU A 31 12.04 -13.17 21.64
C LEU A 31 12.78 -12.43 20.52
N TYR A 32 14.07 -12.74 20.31
CA TYR A 32 14.86 -12.16 19.24
C TYR A 32 14.30 -12.52 17.85
N ASN A 33 13.94 -13.79 17.63
CA ASN A 33 13.37 -14.21 16.35
C ASN A 33 12.01 -13.55 16.13
N ARG A 34 11.15 -13.48 17.16
CA ARG A 34 9.87 -12.81 17.05
C ARG A 34 10.01 -11.31 16.75
N PHE A 35 10.95 -10.64 17.43
CA PHE A 35 11.28 -9.24 17.15
C PHE A 35 11.70 -9.05 15.67
N LYS A 36 12.57 -9.93 15.16
CA LYS A 36 13.02 -9.87 13.77
C LYS A 36 11.91 -10.13 12.77
N GLU A 37 11.01 -11.08 13.05
CA GLU A 37 9.83 -11.33 12.22
C GLU A 37 8.94 -10.07 12.12
N ILE A 38 8.66 -9.45 13.28
CA ILE A 38 7.84 -8.24 13.33
C ILE A 38 8.53 -7.09 12.58
N ASP A 39 9.81 -6.88 12.82
CA ASP A 39 10.61 -5.82 12.18
C ASP A 39 10.62 -5.97 10.64
N ASN A 40 10.86 -7.19 10.15
CA ASN A 40 10.83 -7.51 8.72
C ASN A 40 9.41 -7.34 8.13
N ARG A 41 8.36 -7.70 8.89
CA ARG A 41 6.98 -7.55 8.44
C ARG A 41 6.61 -6.07 8.30
N ILE A 42 6.97 -5.24 9.30
CA ILE A 42 6.77 -3.79 9.25
C ILE A 42 7.51 -3.20 8.06
N GLU A 43 8.80 -3.54 7.86
CA GLU A 43 9.59 -3.04 6.74
C GLU A 43 8.96 -3.39 5.38
N THR A 44 8.48 -4.62 5.24
CA THR A 44 7.82 -5.08 4.02
C THR A 44 6.55 -4.29 3.72
N ILE A 45 5.68 -4.11 4.74
CA ILE A 45 4.44 -3.33 4.60
C ILE A 45 4.77 -1.86 4.27
N GLU A 46 5.70 -1.25 4.99
CA GLU A 46 6.09 0.14 4.78
C GLU A 46 6.72 0.39 3.40
N LYS A 47 7.51 -0.56 2.89
CA LYS A 47 8.08 -0.48 1.55
C LYS A 47 6.99 -0.51 0.48
N ASN A 48 6.06 -1.45 0.57
CA ASN A 48 4.94 -1.58 -0.37
C ASN A 48 4.00 -0.37 -0.29
N ARG A 49 3.88 0.24 0.88
CA ARG A 49 3.01 1.36 1.17
C ARG A 49 3.54 2.71 0.67
N ARG A 50 4.85 2.92 0.58
CA ARG A 50 5.43 4.20 0.13
C ARG A 50 4.92 4.61 -1.24
N ASP A 51 4.93 3.71 -2.21
CA ASP A 51 4.44 3.96 -3.57
C ASP A 51 2.92 4.19 -3.64
N ALA A 52 2.20 3.68 -2.65
CA ALA A 52 0.75 3.75 -2.60
C ALA A 52 0.24 4.97 -1.82
N ILE A 53 0.98 5.49 -0.85
CA ILE A 53 0.64 6.73 -0.11
C ILE A 53 0.67 7.94 -1.05
N GLU A 54 1.67 8.04 -1.93
CA GLU A 54 1.73 9.12 -2.93
C GLU A 54 0.51 9.13 -3.85
N LYS A 55 -0.08 7.96 -4.08
CA LYS A 55 -1.27 7.81 -4.92
C LYS A 55 -2.59 7.93 -4.14
N LYS A 56 -2.57 7.85 -2.81
CA LYS A 56 -3.79 7.84 -1.99
C LYS A 56 -4.62 9.12 -2.19
N GLU A 57 -3.99 10.28 -2.07
CA GLU A 57 -4.65 11.58 -2.26
C GLU A 57 -5.26 11.70 -3.67
N PHE A 58 -4.55 11.16 -4.67
CA PHE A 58 -5.03 11.14 -6.05
C PHE A 58 -6.25 10.23 -6.21
N TYR A 59 -6.22 9.03 -5.61
CA TYR A 59 -7.37 8.11 -5.63
C TYR A 59 -8.59 8.68 -4.88
N GLU A 60 -8.37 9.31 -3.73
CA GLU A 60 -9.44 9.98 -2.97
C GLU A 60 -10.08 11.11 -3.77
N PHE A 61 -9.28 11.92 -4.46
CA PHE A 61 -9.78 12.96 -5.36
C PHE A 61 -10.63 12.39 -6.50
N GLN A 62 -10.13 11.35 -7.17
CA GLN A 62 -10.85 10.69 -8.27
C GLN A 62 -12.17 10.07 -7.79
N LEU A 63 -12.13 9.39 -6.64
CA LEU A 63 -13.33 8.81 -6.02
C LEU A 63 -14.37 9.88 -5.71
N ALA A 64 -13.96 10.97 -5.08
CA ALA A 64 -14.83 12.10 -4.74
C ALA A 64 -15.44 12.76 -6.00
N GLU A 65 -14.68 12.91 -7.09
CA GLU A 65 -15.19 13.46 -8.35
C GLU A 65 -16.27 12.54 -8.96
N ILE A 66 -16.04 11.23 -8.99
CA ILE A 66 -17.02 10.25 -9.50
C ILE A 66 -18.27 10.24 -8.61
N GLU A 67 -18.12 10.28 -7.29
CA GLU A 67 -19.23 10.27 -6.34
C GLU A 67 -20.09 11.54 -6.42
N LYS A 68 -19.46 12.69 -6.60
CA LYS A 68 -20.16 13.97 -6.78
C LYS A 68 -21.04 13.97 -8.02
N ILE A 69 -20.54 13.40 -9.11
CA ILE A 69 -21.28 13.33 -10.38
C ILE A 69 -22.31 12.22 -10.35
N ASN A 70 -22.01 11.10 -9.65
CA ASN A 70 -22.87 9.95 -9.43
C ASN A 70 -23.57 9.44 -10.71
N PRO A 71 -22.81 9.05 -11.74
CA PRO A 71 -23.39 8.54 -12.98
C PRO A 71 -24.13 7.23 -12.70
N LYS A 72 -25.33 7.08 -13.29
CA LYS A 72 -26.16 5.88 -13.15
C LYS A 72 -26.01 4.98 -14.35
N LYS A 73 -26.07 3.68 -14.11
CA LYS A 73 -25.97 2.69 -15.18
C LYS A 73 -26.95 2.99 -16.30
N ASN A 74 -26.46 3.00 -17.54
CA ASN A 74 -27.24 3.29 -18.77
C ASN A 74 -27.84 4.71 -18.85
N GLU A 75 -27.41 5.65 -18.00
CA GLU A 75 -27.93 7.02 -17.98
C GLU A 75 -27.67 7.76 -19.29
N ASP A 76 -26.51 7.57 -19.87
CA ASP A 76 -26.07 8.16 -21.12
C ASP A 76 -27.00 7.79 -22.29
N ASN A 77 -27.34 6.51 -22.45
CA ASN A 77 -28.24 6.07 -23.53
C ASN A 77 -29.65 6.62 -23.35
N ILE A 78 -30.15 6.66 -22.12
CA ILE A 78 -31.48 7.24 -21.81
C ILE A 78 -31.51 8.73 -22.18
N LEU A 79 -30.45 9.48 -21.77
CA LEU A 79 -30.37 10.90 -22.07
C LEU A 79 -30.13 11.19 -23.56
N GLU A 80 -29.37 10.36 -24.26
CA GLU A 80 -29.19 10.49 -25.72
C GLU A 80 -30.50 10.28 -26.48
N ASP A 81 -31.31 9.32 -26.06
CA ASP A 81 -32.63 9.10 -26.68
C ASP A 81 -33.61 10.24 -26.35
N GLU A 82 -33.57 10.76 -25.13
CA GLU A 82 -34.35 11.95 -24.76
C GLU A 82 -33.89 13.18 -25.54
N TYR A 83 -32.59 13.40 -25.68
CA TYR A 83 -32.03 14.47 -26.50
C TYR A 83 -32.50 14.42 -27.94
N LYS A 84 -32.46 13.25 -28.59
CA LYS A 84 -32.93 13.07 -29.97
C LYS A 84 -34.39 13.43 -30.12
N LYS A 85 -35.26 13.04 -29.17
CA LYS A 85 -36.70 13.36 -29.19
C LYS A 85 -36.93 14.87 -29.07
N LEU A 86 -36.32 15.53 -28.05
CA LEU A 86 -36.48 16.96 -27.83
C LEU A 86 -35.90 17.80 -28.99
N PHE A 87 -34.73 17.45 -29.49
CA PHE A 87 -34.10 18.13 -30.61
C PHE A 87 -34.90 18.03 -31.90
N ASN A 88 -35.44 16.83 -32.19
CA ASN A 88 -36.28 16.63 -33.36
C ASN A 88 -37.62 17.39 -33.25
N ALA A 89 -38.23 17.45 -32.06
CA ALA A 89 -39.42 18.24 -31.82
C ALA A 89 -39.18 19.73 -32.12
N GLY A 90 -38.05 20.30 -31.61
CA GLY A 90 -37.64 21.65 -31.91
C GLY A 90 -37.45 21.94 -33.40
N LYS A 91 -36.81 21.00 -34.10
CA LYS A 91 -36.56 21.11 -35.54
C LYS A 91 -37.83 21.01 -36.38
N ILE A 92 -38.77 20.17 -35.96
CA ILE A 92 -40.07 20.05 -36.62
C ILE A 92 -40.88 21.34 -36.45
N LYS A 93 -40.96 21.88 -35.25
CA LYS A 93 -41.62 23.16 -34.93
C LYS A 93 -41.10 24.31 -35.77
N GLU A 94 -39.74 24.49 -35.77
CA GLU A 94 -39.08 25.51 -36.61
C GLU A 94 -39.48 25.44 -38.08
N LYS A 95 -39.56 24.22 -38.66
CA LYS A 95 -39.94 24.02 -40.05
C LYS A 95 -41.40 24.31 -40.34
N ILE A 96 -42.32 23.96 -39.43
CA ILE A 96 -43.73 24.31 -39.51
C ILE A 96 -43.91 25.81 -39.45
N GLU A 97 -43.32 26.50 -38.47
CA GLU A 97 -43.40 27.94 -38.30
C GLU A 97 -42.87 28.70 -39.53
N ASN A 98 -41.72 28.28 -40.04
CA ASN A 98 -41.17 28.87 -41.28
C ASN A 98 -42.10 28.65 -42.48
N SER A 99 -42.76 27.49 -42.58
CA SER A 99 -43.74 27.21 -43.65
C SER A 99 -44.96 28.09 -43.50
N ALA A 100 -45.50 28.28 -42.31
CA ALA A 100 -46.63 29.19 -42.06
C ALA A 100 -46.31 30.64 -42.41
N LEU A 101 -45.07 31.12 -42.16
CA LEU A 101 -44.61 32.44 -42.59
C LEU A 101 -44.73 32.65 -44.11
N TYR A 102 -44.36 31.61 -44.91
CA TYR A 102 -44.43 31.74 -46.36
C TYR A 102 -45.87 31.65 -46.87
N LEU A 103 -46.76 30.93 -46.17
CA LEU A 103 -48.14 30.73 -46.64
C LEU A 103 -49.09 31.80 -46.15
N ARG A 104 -49.01 32.27 -44.87
CA ARG A 104 -49.99 33.19 -44.27
C ARG A 104 -49.39 34.31 -43.45
N ASP A 105 -48.43 34.01 -42.53
CA ASP A 105 -48.07 34.88 -41.40
C ASP A 105 -47.01 35.92 -41.75
N GLY A 106 -46.26 35.75 -42.83
CA GLY A 106 -45.25 36.69 -43.29
C GLY A 106 -45.86 37.92 -43.99
N GLU A 107 -45.07 39.05 -44.01
CA GLU A 107 -45.47 40.27 -44.71
C GLU A 107 -45.73 40.03 -46.22
N VAL A 108 -45.00 39.08 -46.78
CA VAL A 108 -45.17 38.60 -48.15
C VAL A 108 -45.49 37.10 -48.12
N ASN A 109 -46.76 36.75 -48.38
CA ASN A 109 -47.25 35.40 -48.24
C ASN A 109 -48.08 34.94 -49.42
N ALA A 110 -48.22 33.61 -49.57
CA ALA A 110 -48.95 33.01 -50.71
C ALA A 110 -50.44 33.33 -50.71
N LEU A 111 -51.13 33.29 -49.56
CA LEU A 111 -52.53 33.64 -49.44
C LEU A 111 -52.82 35.08 -49.89
N HIS A 112 -51.94 36.04 -49.58
CA HIS A 112 -52.07 37.42 -50.03
C HIS A 112 -51.99 37.53 -51.56
N PHE A 113 -51.02 36.80 -52.17
CA PHE A 113 -50.89 36.80 -53.63
C PHE A 113 -52.07 36.16 -54.35
N ILE A 114 -52.58 35.03 -53.84
CA ILE A 114 -53.74 34.37 -54.39
C ILE A 114 -54.98 35.25 -54.24
N TYR A 115 -55.18 35.87 -53.10
CA TYR A 115 -56.28 36.79 -52.85
C TYR A 115 -56.29 37.96 -53.86
N ASN A 116 -55.16 38.58 -54.10
CA ASN A 116 -55.02 39.67 -55.09
C ASN A 116 -55.25 39.17 -56.50
N SER A 117 -54.74 37.98 -56.85
CA SER A 117 -55.01 37.36 -58.16
C SER A 117 -56.48 37.08 -58.35
N ARG A 118 -57.19 36.56 -57.33
CA ARG A 118 -58.62 36.29 -57.33
C ARG A 118 -59.41 37.58 -57.61
N LYS A 119 -59.08 38.69 -56.94
CA LYS A 119 -59.72 39.99 -57.17
C LYS A 119 -59.58 40.50 -58.63
N ASN A 120 -58.38 40.31 -59.18
CA ASN A 120 -58.11 40.72 -60.57
C ASN A 120 -59.01 39.90 -61.54
N ILE A 121 -59.08 38.57 -61.37
CA ILE A 121 -59.87 37.69 -62.22
C ILE A 121 -61.36 37.95 -62.03
N GLU A 122 -61.85 38.17 -60.78
CA GLU A 122 -63.22 38.53 -60.46
C GLU A 122 -63.68 39.74 -61.30
N SER A 123 -62.83 40.77 -61.48
CA SER A 123 -63.11 41.95 -62.32
C SER A 123 -63.31 41.61 -63.76
N LEU A 124 -62.79 40.43 -64.24
CA LEU A 124 -62.84 40.01 -65.64
C LEU A 124 -64.05 39.11 -65.91
N CYS A 125 -64.80 38.64 -64.91
CA CYS A 125 -65.93 37.70 -65.11
C CYS A 125 -67.05 38.27 -65.98
N LYS A 126 -67.19 39.59 -66.09
CA LYS A 126 -68.12 40.28 -66.94
C LYS A 126 -67.78 40.19 -68.44
N TYR A 127 -66.57 39.74 -68.82
CA TYR A 127 -66.08 39.67 -70.17
C TYR A 127 -66.12 38.25 -70.81
N GLY A 128 -66.39 37.17 -70.02
CA GLY A 128 -66.51 35.83 -70.53
C GLY A 128 -66.68 34.80 -69.40
N GLU A 129 -67.38 33.65 -69.72
CA GLU A 129 -67.64 32.56 -68.75
C GLU A 129 -66.35 31.84 -68.31
N GLU A 130 -65.32 31.79 -69.15
CA GLU A 130 -64.00 31.24 -68.90
C GLU A 130 -63.33 31.87 -67.67
N PHE A 131 -63.56 33.16 -67.41
CA PHE A 131 -63.01 33.83 -66.21
C PHE A 131 -63.72 33.40 -64.92
N GLY A 132 -65.01 33.02 -65.03
CA GLY A 132 -65.70 32.42 -63.89
C GLY A 132 -65.15 31.07 -63.48
N GLU A 133 -64.90 30.20 -64.47
CA GLU A 133 -64.27 28.91 -64.18
C GLU A 133 -62.82 29.05 -63.58
N LEU A 134 -62.06 30.07 -64.03
CA LEU A 134 -60.76 30.37 -63.45
C LEU A 134 -60.89 30.92 -62.02
N LEU A 135 -61.86 31.76 -61.78
CA LEU A 135 -62.13 32.28 -60.44
C LEU A 135 -62.45 31.15 -59.45
N ASP A 136 -63.37 30.23 -59.85
CA ASP A 136 -63.71 29.05 -59.03
C ASP A 136 -62.46 28.19 -58.66
N LYS A 137 -61.52 28.07 -59.60
CA LYS A 137 -60.29 27.33 -59.33
C LYS A 137 -59.38 28.09 -58.37
N LEU A 138 -59.25 29.39 -58.49
CA LEU A 138 -58.45 30.21 -57.56
C LEU A 138 -59.07 30.23 -56.14
N GLU A 139 -60.41 30.25 -56.04
CA GLU A 139 -61.11 30.12 -54.76
C GLU A 139 -60.83 28.81 -54.07
N LYS A 140 -60.88 27.68 -54.81
CA LYS A 140 -60.55 26.38 -54.27
C LYS A 140 -59.13 26.33 -53.76
N VAL A 141 -58.14 26.83 -54.51
CA VAL A 141 -56.74 26.86 -54.09
C VAL A 141 -56.56 27.74 -52.86
N TYR A 142 -57.27 28.86 -52.77
CA TYR A 142 -57.21 29.73 -51.60
C TYR A 142 -57.66 29.00 -50.33
N TYR A 143 -58.85 28.36 -50.36
CA TYR A 143 -59.35 27.66 -49.20
C TYR A 143 -58.54 26.39 -48.87
N GLU A 144 -58.03 25.64 -49.84
CA GLU A 144 -57.12 24.51 -49.60
C GLU A 144 -55.81 24.97 -48.94
N LEU A 145 -55.28 26.16 -49.24
CA LEU A 145 -54.14 26.72 -48.58
C LEU A 145 -54.46 27.14 -47.14
N GLU A 146 -55.59 27.75 -46.88
CA GLU A 146 -56.07 28.07 -45.52
C GLU A 146 -56.16 26.79 -44.68
N ASP A 147 -56.79 25.73 -45.20
CA ASP A 147 -56.88 24.46 -44.51
C ASP A 147 -55.47 23.86 -44.20
N CYS A 148 -54.54 23.97 -45.13
CA CYS A 148 -53.13 23.56 -44.89
C CYS A 148 -52.48 24.28 -43.72
N VAL A 149 -52.68 25.60 -43.63
CA VAL A 149 -52.13 26.38 -42.52
C VAL A 149 -52.81 26.07 -41.20
N ASP A 150 -54.13 25.87 -41.19
CA ASP A 150 -54.87 25.45 -39.97
C ASP A 150 -54.40 24.06 -39.48
N ILE A 151 -54.08 23.12 -40.40
CA ILE A 151 -53.46 21.85 -40.04
C ILE A 151 -52.05 22.09 -39.45
N MET A 152 -51.26 22.97 -40.06
CA MET A 152 -49.93 23.32 -39.55
C MET A 152 -50.00 23.92 -38.14
N ASP A 153 -50.95 24.80 -37.85
CA ASP A 153 -51.18 25.41 -36.54
C ASP A 153 -51.51 24.31 -35.51
N THR A 154 -52.41 23.40 -35.87
CA THR A 154 -52.77 22.26 -35.00
C THR A 154 -51.54 21.39 -34.70
N LEU A 155 -50.75 21.04 -35.71
CA LEU A 155 -49.53 20.24 -35.55
C LEU A 155 -48.48 20.97 -34.71
N ASN A 156 -48.38 22.29 -34.85
CA ASN A 156 -47.47 23.13 -34.10
C ASN A 156 -47.83 23.21 -32.60
N ASP A 157 -49.12 23.29 -32.30
CA ASP A 157 -49.67 23.31 -30.93
C ASP A 157 -49.49 21.97 -30.21
N ASP A 158 -49.54 20.86 -30.95
CA ASP A 158 -49.33 19.52 -30.41
C ASP A 158 -47.85 19.21 -30.08
N ILE A 159 -46.92 20.02 -30.58
CA ILE A 159 -45.45 19.83 -30.30
C ILE A 159 -45.11 20.54 -29.01
N ASP A 160 -44.95 19.74 -27.94
CA ASP A 160 -44.44 20.22 -26.67
C ASP A 160 -42.89 20.24 -26.69
N ILE A 161 -42.33 21.45 -26.64
CA ILE A 161 -40.89 21.64 -26.54
C ILE A 161 -40.57 22.17 -25.15
N ASP A 162 -39.86 21.35 -24.35
CA ASP A 162 -39.26 21.77 -23.11
C ASP A 162 -37.79 22.15 -23.34
N ASP A 163 -37.57 23.43 -23.77
CA ASP A 163 -36.22 23.98 -24.01
C ASP A 163 -35.34 23.91 -22.75
N ARG A 164 -35.95 24.05 -21.58
CA ARG A 164 -35.25 23.94 -20.31
C ARG A 164 -34.76 22.49 -20.10
N ARG A 165 -35.64 21.54 -20.37
CA ARG A 165 -35.29 20.12 -20.25
C ARG A 165 -34.21 19.73 -21.27
N LEU A 166 -34.28 20.24 -22.49
CA LEU A 166 -33.26 20.04 -23.50
C LEU A 166 -31.89 20.51 -23.03
N GLN A 167 -31.84 21.72 -22.45
CA GLN A 167 -30.59 22.26 -21.90
C GLN A 167 -30.06 21.42 -20.74
N GLU A 168 -30.91 20.99 -19.80
CA GLU A 168 -30.53 20.10 -18.69
C GLU A 168 -29.93 18.79 -19.20
N VAL A 169 -30.52 18.18 -20.23
CA VAL A 169 -30.05 16.92 -20.84
C VAL A 169 -28.67 17.14 -21.48
N VAL A 170 -28.49 18.23 -22.25
CA VAL A 170 -27.21 18.56 -22.89
C VAL A 170 -26.12 18.76 -21.85
N GLU A 171 -26.38 19.54 -20.80
CA GLU A 171 -25.41 19.79 -19.72
C GLU A 171 -25.03 18.49 -19.00
N ARG A 172 -26.02 17.63 -18.72
CA ARG A 172 -25.78 16.35 -18.06
C ARG A 172 -24.97 15.37 -18.93
N LEU A 173 -25.28 15.30 -20.22
CA LEU A 173 -24.51 14.50 -21.20
C LEU A 173 -23.06 15.01 -21.32
N ASP A 174 -22.83 16.33 -21.33
CA ASP A 174 -21.48 16.91 -21.36
C ASP A 174 -20.67 16.49 -20.13
N VAL A 175 -21.25 16.53 -18.94
CA VAL A 175 -20.62 16.07 -17.70
C VAL A 175 -20.27 14.58 -17.77
N ILE A 176 -21.21 13.73 -18.22
CA ILE A 176 -20.97 12.29 -18.37
C ILE A 176 -19.86 12.02 -19.41
N ASN A 177 -19.86 12.70 -20.53
CA ASN A 177 -18.85 12.54 -21.58
C ASN A 177 -17.45 12.96 -21.10
N LYS A 178 -17.33 14.03 -20.32
CA LYS A 178 -16.08 14.40 -19.66
C LYS A 178 -15.58 13.34 -18.71
N MET A 179 -16.49 12.69 -17.99
CA MET A 179 -16.14 11.55 -17.12
C MET A 179 -15.68 10.33 -17.92
N LYS A 180 -16.35 10.03 -19.04
CA LYS A 180 -15.94 8.95 -19.94
C LYS A 180 -14.52 9.13 -20.46
N ILE A 181 -14.14 10.33 -20.83
CA ILE A 181 -12.77 10.65 -21.29
C ILE A 181 -11.72 10.41 -20.20
N LYS A 182 -12.08 10.67 -18.93
CA LYS A 182 -11.12 10.57 -17.80
C LYS A 182 -11.00 9.15 -17.24
N TYR A 183 -12.09 8.41 -17.12
CA TYR A 183 -12.20 7.24 -16.25
C TYR A 183 -12.64 5.94 -16.94
N GLY A 184 -13.13 6.01 -18.20
CA GLY A 184 -13.54 4.82 -18.93
C GLY A 184 -14.47 5.16 -20.07
N ALA A 185 -14.50 4.38 -21.16
CA ALA A 185 -15.28 4.66 -22.36
C ALA A 185 -16.81 4.54 -22.13
N THR A 186 -17.23 3.83 -21.09
CA THR A 186 -18.65 3.61 -20.71
C THR A 186 -18.89 3.95 -19.24
N ILE A 187 -20.15 4.14 -18.87
CA ILE A 187 -20.52 4.36 -17.46
C ILE A 187 -20.18 3.11 -16.63
N GLU A 188 -20.35 1.93 -17.18
CA GLU A 188 -19.98 0.68 -16.53
C GLU A 188 -18.50 0.64 -16.17
N GLU A 189 -17.63 0.99 -17.10
CA GLU A 189 -16.17 1.10 -16.86
C GLU A 189 -15.83 2.14 -15.79
N ILE A 190 -16.52 3.28 -15.76
CA ILE A 190 -16.35 4.30 -14.71
C ILE A 190 -16.72 3.74 -13.33
N LEU A 191 -17.81 2.98 -13.25
CA LEU A 191 -18.26 2.37 -12.00
C LEU A 191 -17.31 1.25 -11.53
N GLU A 192 -16.81 0.42 -12.45
CA GLU A 192 -15.77 -0.58 -12.16
C GLU A 192 -14.47 0.09 -11.70
N PHE A 193 -14.07 1.17 -12.35
CA PHE A 193 -12.91 1.96 -11.93
C PHE A 193 -13.10 2.53 -10.53
N LYS A 194 -14.29 3.11 -10.23
CA LYS A 194 -14.66 3.59 -8.90
C LYS A 194 -14.47 2.50 -7.84
N GLU A 195 -14.98 1.30 -8.10
CA GLU A 195 -14.87 0.18 -7.17
C GLU A 195 -13.42 -0.25 -6.96
N SER A 196 -12.64 -0.29 -8.03
CA SER A 196 -11.22 -0.66 -7.97
C SER A 196 -10.37 0.30 -7.13
N ILE A 197 -10.62 1.63 -7.24
CA ILE A 197 -9.90 2.61 -6.43
C ILE A 197 -10.37 2.62 -4.97
N ALA A 198 -11.65 2.39 -4.71
CA ALA A 198 -12.18 2.24 -3.36
C ALA A 198 -11.53 1.04 -2.64
N GLN A 199 -11.39 -0.09 -3.32
CA GLN A 199 -10.68 -1.27 -2.78
C GLN A 199 -9.20 -0.96 -2.49
N LYS A 200 -8.51 -0.22 -3.37
CA LYS A 200 -7.11 0.19 -3.14
C LYS A 200 -6.97 1.10 -1.92
N ILE A 201 -7.88 2.04 -1.72
CA ILE A 201 -7.89 2.92 -0.54
C ILE A 201 -8.10 2.10 0.74
N ASN A 202 -9.05 1.17 0.76
CA ASN A 202 -9.32 0.30 1.90
C ASN A 202 -8.11 -0.57 2.29
N LEU A 203 -7.43 -1.17 1.31
CA LEU A 203 -6.20 -1.94 1.55
C LEU A 203 -5.10 -1.11 2.22
N LEU A 204 -4.95 0.16 1.82
CA LEU A 204 -3.99 1.07 2.44
C LEU A 204 -4.31 1.41 3.89
N GLU A 205 -5.59 1.45 4.24
CA GLU A 205 -6.05 1.69 5.61
C GLU A 205 -5.84 0.45 6.49
N GLU A 206 -6.11 -0.74 5.98
CA GLU A 206 -5.85 -2.02 6.65
C GLU A 206 -4.35 -2.20 6.95
N ASP A 207 -3.48 -1.96 5.98
CA ASP A 207 -2.02 -1.98 6.15
C ASP A 207 -1.57 -1.01 7.25
N SER A 208 -2.19 0.16 7.34
CA SER A 208 -1.89 1.15 8.39
C SER A 208 -2.22 0.62 9.79
N PHE A 209 -3.34 -0.04 9.93
CA PHE A 209 -3.78 -0.62 11.20
C PHE A 209 -2.89 -1.82 11.60
N GLU A 210 -2.52 -2.67 10.64
CA GLU A 210 -1.59 -3.79 10.86
C GLU A 210 -0.24 -3.27 11.38
N VAL A 211 0.34 -2.24 10.74
CA VAL A 211 1.61 -1.64 11.18
C VAL A 211 1.53 -1.11 12.60
N GLN A 212 0.46 -0.39 12.96
CA GLN A 212 0.29 0.11 14.32
C GLN A 212 0.21 -1.02 15.37
N LYS A 213 -0.49 -2.10 15.04
CA LYS A 213 -0.56 -3.29 15.90
C LYS A 213 0.80 -3.95 16.07
N LEU A 214 1.54 -4.14 14.96
CA LEU A 214 2.88 -4.72 14.97
C LEU A 214 3.88 -3.86 15.74
N GLN A 215 3.79 -2.53 15.62
CA GLN A 215 4.64 -1.62 16.39
C GLN A 215 4.42 -1.73 17.89
N LYS A 216 3.19 -1.90 18.36
CA LYS A 216 2.89 -2.14 19.78
C LYS A 216 3.47 -3.48 20.24
N GLU A 217 3.22 -4.55 19.49
CA GLU A 217 3.78 -5.87 19.78
C GLU A 217 5.32 -5.85 19.81
N ARG A 218 5.94 -5.11 18.89
CA ARG A 218 7.39 -4.93 18.85
C ARG A 218 7.94 -4.33 20.14
N VAL A 219 7.31 -3.29 20.65
CA VAL A 219 7.71 -2.65 21.91
C VAL A 219 7.58 -3.62 23.09
N GLU A 220 6.48 -4.36 23.17
CA GLU A 220 6.25 -5.35 24.25
C GLU A 220 7.31 -6.47 24.21
N ILE A 221 7.60 -7.00 23.03
CA ILE A 221 8.65 -8.03 22.82
C ILE A 221 10.04 -7.48 23.16
N GLU A 222 10.34 -6.24 22.79
CA GLU A 222 11.61 -5.59 23.11
C GLU A 222 11.79 -5.43 24.62
N GLU A 223 10.78 -4.99 25.33
CA GLU A 223 10.81 -4.88 26.80
C GLU A 223 10.99 -6.26 27.47
N GLU A 224 10.27 -7.27 27.01
CA GLU A 224 10.39 -8.64 27.53
C GLU A 224 11.81 -9.19 27.27
N TYR A 225 12.35 -8.94 26.09
CA TYR A 225 13.71 -9.33 25.73
C TYR A 225 14.75 -8.71 26.68
N TRP A 226 14.69 -7.41 26.92
CA TRP A 226 15.65 -6.75 27.78
C TRP A 226 15.53 -7.21 29.25
N LYS A 227 14.35 -7.48 29.74
CA LYS A 227 14.15 -8.13 31.06
C LYS A 227 14.84 -9.48 31.13
N ASN A 228 14.65 -10.33 30.14
CA ASN A 228 15.29 -11.64 30.05
C ASN A 228 16.83 -11.52 29.88
N ALA A 229 17.30 -10.58 29.08
CA ALA A 229 18.73 -10.34 28.88
C ALA A 229 19.41 -9.86 30.17
N HIS A 230 18.77 -9.03 30.98
CA HIS A 230 19.29 -8.63 32.29
C HIS A 230 19.39 -9.80 33.28
N GLN A 231 18.43 -10.72 33.29
CA GLN A 231 18.48 -11.92 34.13
C GLN A 231 19.63 -12.84 33.68
N LEU A 232 19.75 -13.05 32.36
CA LEU A 232 20.81 -13.85 31.78
C LEU A 232 22.21 -13.27 32.09
N ARG A 233 22.36 -11.94 31.99
CA ARG A 233 23.62 -11.24 32.35
C ARG A 233 23.98 -11.44 33.80
N ARG A 234 23.01 -11.31 34.71
CA ARG A 234 23.26 -11.55 36.14
C ARG A 234 23.79 -12.97 36.36
N LEU A 235 23.14 -13.96 35.76
CA LEU A 235 23.56 -15.35 35.89
C LEU A 235 24.94 -15.60 35.25
N ARG A 236 25.24 -14.98 34.11
CA ARG A 236 26.56 -15.02 33.46
C ARG A 236 27.64 -14.45 34.37
N LYS A 237 27.42 -13.30 35.02
CA LYS A 237 28.37 -12.70 35.96
C LYS A 237 28.62 -13.59 37.17
N GLU A 238 27.60 -14.21 37.73
CA GLU A 238 27.75 -15.19 38.83
C GLU A 238 28.59 -16.40 38.41
N LYS A 239 28.32 -16.95 37.22
CA LYS A 239 29.09 -18.09 36.70
C LYS A 239 30.49 -17.70 36.26
N ALA A 240 30.70 -16.47 35.78
CA ALA A 240 32.05 -15.98 35.48
C ALA A 240 32.97 -16.04 36.70
N VAL A 241 32.50 -15.55 37.85
CA VAL A 241 33.26 -15.64 39.12
C VAL A 241 33.55 -17.09 39.51
N GLN A 242 32.60 -18.01 39.30
CA GLN A 242 32.83 -19.41 39.58
C GLN A 242 33.86 -20.04 38.66
N ILE A 243 33.86 -19.69 37.36
CA ILE A 243 34.84 -20.15 36.36
C ILE A 243 36.24 -19.61 36.70
N GLU A 244 36.38 -18.35 37.09
CA GLU A 244 37.62 -17.75 37.50
C GLU A 244 38.28 -18.51 38.66
N ARG A 245 37.49 -18.87 39.69
CA ARG A 245 37.97 -19.65 40.84
C ARG A 245 38.44 -21.03 40.41
N ASN A 246 37.62 -21.75 39.68
CA ASN A 246 37.92 -23.08 39.21
C ASN A 246 39.16 -23.12 38.31
N LEU A 247 39.28 -22.15 37.39
CA LEU A 247 40.47 -22.03 36.53
C LEU A 247 41.74 -21.74 37.33
N LYS A 248 41.65 -20.83 38.31
CA LYS A 248 42.77 -20.53 39.17
C LYS A 248 43.27 -21.74 39.93
N ASP A 249 42.35 -22.58 40.44
CA ASP A 249 42.73 -23.80 41.16
C ASP A 249 43.37 -24.83 40.22
N GLU A 250 42.81 -25.07 39.00
CA GLU A 250 43.43 -25.98 38.03
C GLU A 250 44.82 -25.48 37.54
N LEU A 251 45.00 -24.19 37.36
CA LEU A 251 46.31 -23.63 36.93
C LEU A 251 47.37 -23.76 38.01
N LYS A 252 47.03 -23.76 39.30
CA LYS A 252 47.97 -24.08 40.39
C LYS A 252 48.54 -25.50 40.24
N PHE A 253 47.70 -26.48 39.91
CA PHE A 253 48.14 -27.86 39.66
C PHE A 253 49.09 -27.98 38.46
N LEU A 254 48.91 -27.08 37.47
CA LEU A 254 49.75 -27.03 36.26
C LEU A 254 50.99 -26.15 36.41
N LYS A 255 51.39 -25.84 37.65
CA LYS A 255 52.56 -24.96 38.00
C LYS A 255 52.47 -23.55 37.39
N MET A 256 51.27 -23.00 37.32
CA MET A 256 50.94 -21.63 36.90
C MET A 256 50.15 -20.90 38.01
N GLY A 257 50.64 -21.00 39.26
CA GLY A 257 49.96 -20.45 40.43
C GLY A 257 49.87 -18.91 40.46
N ASP A 258 50.75 -18.24 39.73
CA ASP A 258 50.79 -16.76 39.60
C ASP A 258 49.86 -16.23 38.52
N ALA A 259 49.25 -17.11 37.73
CA ALA A 259 48.33 -16.68 36.69
C ALA A 259 47.04 -16.07 37.27
N GLN A 260 46.64 -14.95 36.71
CA GLN A 260 45.38 -14.30 37.01
C GLN A 260 44.44 -14.39 35.84
N ILE A 261 43.16 -14.69 36.11
CA ILE A 261 42.13 -14.86 35.11
C ILE A 261 40.98 -13.94 35.45
N HIS A 262 40.43 -13.30 34.45
CA HIS A 262 39.24 -12.49 34.59
C HIS A 262 38.28 -12.75 33.42
N VAL A 263 37.00 -13.03 33.73
CA VAL A 263 35.93 -13.25 32.76
C VAL A 263 35.05 -12.01 32.72
N VAL A 264 35.28 -11.16 31.74
CA VAL A 264 34.52 -9.92 31.56
C VAL A 264 33.19 -10.22 30.89
N VAL A 265 32.11 -9.73 31.46
CA VAL A 265 30.74 -9.81 30.92
C VAL A 265 30.20 -8.38 30.81
N ASP A 266 30.29 -7.83 29.60
CA ASP A 266 29.86 -6.48 29.29
C ASP A 266 28.52 -6.47 28.56
N GLU A 267 27.80 -5.37 28.74
CA GLU A 267 26.52 -5.14 28.08
C GLU A 267 26.71 -4.77 26.60
N SER A 268 25.95 -5.42 25.73
CA SER A 268 25.75 -4.98 24.36
C SER A 268 24.47 -4.19 24.26
N LYS A 269 24.48 -3.09 23.53
CA LYS A 269 23.26 -2.34 23.18
C LYS A 269 22.50 -2.96 22.01
N ILE A 270 23.03 -4.02 21.41
CA ILE A 270 22.47 -4.70 20.26
C ILE A 270 21.85 -6.01 20.73
N MET A 271 20.58 -6.22 20.39
CA MET A 271 19.90 -7.50 20.63
C MET A 271 20.56 -8.62 19.83
N GLY A 272 20.74 -9.77 20.45
CA GLY A 272 21.27 -10.97 19.83
C GLY A 272 20.46 -12.21 20.17
N ALA A 273 20.55 -13.24 19.36
CA ALA A 273 19.80 -14.50 19.58
C ALA A 273 20.15 -15.16 20.94
N ASN A 274 21.38 -15.00 21.42
CA ASN A 274 21.85 -15.56 22.67
C ASN A 274 21.96 -14.54 23.81
N GLY A 275 21.15 -13.50 23.79
CA GLY A 275 21.20 -12.39 24.74
C GLY A 275 22.03 -11.21 24.23
N ALA A 276 22.18 -10.20 25.08
CA ALA A 276 22.82 -8.91 24.74
C ALA A 276 24.09 -8.70 25.59
N ASP A 277 25.00 -9.68 25.59
CA ASP A 277 26.27 -9.61 26.31
C ASP A 277 27.45 -9.89 25.41
N MET A 278 28.57 -9.25 25.72
CA MET A 278 29.88 -9.56 25.20
C MET A 278 30.69 -10.21 26.30
N VAL A 279 31.28 -11.37 26.02
CA VAL A 279 32.10 -12.12 26.99
C VAL A 279 33.53 -12.23 26.48
N GLU A 280 34.50 -11.84 27.35
CA GLU A 280 35.93 -11.96 27.06
C GLU A 280 36.64 -12.58 28.25
N ILE A 281 37.47 -13.59 27.98
CA ILE A 281 38.34 -14.19 28.98
C ILE A 281 39.73 -13.54 28.84
N LEU A 282 40.11 -12.84 29.89
CA LEU A 282 41.42 -12.18 30.01
C LEU A 282 42.30 -12.99 30.96
N ILE A 283 43.61 -13.05 30.68
CA ILE A 283 44.57 -13.74 31.50
C ILE A 283 45.88 -12.95 31.57
N SER A 284 46.50 -13.01 32.74
CA SER A 284 47.91 -12.66 32.96
C SER A 284 48.62 -13.92 33.46
N THR A 285 49.77 -14.26 32.88
CA THR A 285 50.53 -15.46 33.25
C THR A 285 51.49 -15.23 34.42
N ASN A 286 51.83 -13.97 34.74
CA ASN A 286 52.74 -13.61 35.84
C ASN A 286 52.20 -12.37 36.58
N ILE A 287 52.53 -12.28 37.86
CA ILE A 287 52.16 -11.14 38.69
C ILE A 287 52.80 -9.83 38.09
N GLY A 288 51.96 -8.79 37.93
CA GLY A 288 52.40 -7.49 37.44
C GLY A 288 52.41 -7.33 35.91
N GLN A 289 52.03 -8.34 35.16
CA GLN A 289 51.79 -8.22 33.72
C GLN A 289 50.37 -7.80 33.43
N ASP A 290 50.16 -7.07 32.31
CA ASP A 290 48.83 -6.67 31.84
C ASP A 290 48.00 -7.87 31.48
N MET A 291 46.73 -7.80 31.84
CA MET A 291 45.70 -8.76 31.42
C MET A 291 45.52 -8.69 29.90
N LYS A 292 45.63 -9.82 29.23
CA LYS A 292 45.46 -9.91 27.77
C LYS A 292 44.40 -10.96 27.41
N PRO A 293 43.70 -10.76 26.32
CA PRO A 293 42.80 -11.80 25.77
C PRO A 293 43.58 -13.10 25.56
N LEU A 294 42.93 -14.23 25.89
CA LEU A 294 43.51 -15.56 25.80
C LEU A 294 44.20 -15.88 24.47
N TRP A 295 43.69 -15.34 23.37
CA TRP A 295 44.24 -15.50 22.02
C TRP A 295 45.53 -14.66 21.74
N LYS A 296 45.91 -13.75 22.63
CA LYS A 296 47.13 -12.91 22.52
C LYS A 296 48.31 -13.42 23.32
N ILE A 297 48.19 -14.60 23.93
CA ILE A 297 49.29 -15.19 24.69
C ILE A 297 50.36 -15.71 23.73
N ALA A 298 51.63 -15.31 23.94
CA ALA A 298 52.71 -15.59 23.01
C ALA A 298 53.40 -16.95 23.22
N SER A 299 53.29 -17.55 24.44
CA SER A 299 54.00 -18.81 24.80
C SER A 299 53.11 -20.03 24.51
N GLY A 300 53.58 -20.90 23.61
CA GLY A 300 52.87 -22.15 23.28
C GLY A 300 52.67 -23.10 24.46
N GLY A 301 53.63 -23.17 25.38
CA GLY A 301 53.52 -23.99 26.59
C GLY A 301 52.48 -23.45 27.59
N GLU A 302 52.39 -22.13 27.76
CA GLU A 302 51.38 -21.49 28.62
C GLU A 302 49.97 -21.65 28.03
N VAL A 303 49.81 -21.42 26.74
CA VAL A 303 48.53 -21.64 26.05
C VAL A 303 48.08 -23.08 26.21
N SER A 304 48.95 -24.07 26.03
CA SER A 304 48.59 -25.49 26.15
C SER A 304 48.11 -25.85 27.57
N ARG A 305 48.75 -25.34 28.62
CA ARG A 305 48.33 -25.56 30.01
C ARG A 305 46.99 -24.88 30.31
N ILE A 306 46.81 -23.64 29.85
CA ILE A 306 45.55 -22.93 30.02
C ILE A 306 44.40 -23.66 29.30
N MET A 307 44.65 -24.10 28.07
CA MET A 307 43.66 -24.89 27.32
C MET A 307 43.36 -26.23 27.97
N LEU A 308 44.32 -26.86 28.63
CA LEU A 308 44.12 -28.07 29.41
C LEU A 308 43.25 -27.79 30.65
N ALA A 309 43.55 -26.74 31.41
CA ALA A 309 42.75 -26.33 32.55
C ALA A 309 41.28 -26.04 32.15
N LEU A 310 41.10 -25.29 31.06
CA LEU A 310 39.75 -25.05 30.48
C LEU A 310 39.06 -26.37 30.13
N LYS A 311 39.71 -27.30 29.42
CA LYS A 311 39.13 -28.59 29.08
C LYS A 311 38.77 -29.41 30.31
N VAL A 312 39.57 -29.42 31.37
CA VAL A 312 39.24 -30.12 32.62
C VAL A 312 37.95 -29.56 33.24
N ILE A 313 37.83 -28.26 33.33
CA ILE A 313 36.65 -27.61 33.91
C ILE A 313 35.39 -27.91 33.07
N PHE A 314 35.51 -27.80 31.74
CA PHE A 314 34.38 -28.08 30.83
C PHE A 314 33.95 -29.54 30.86
N SER A 315 34.90 -30.50 30.99
CA SER A 315 34.54 -31.89 31.06
C SER A 315 33.71 -32.27 32.30
N ARG A 316 33.96 -31.56 33.41
CA ARG A 316 33.17 -31.73 34.64
C ARG A 316 31.72 -31.28 34.47
N VAL A 317 31.48 -30.29 33.60
CA VAL A 317 30.14 -29.82 33.30
C VAL A 317 29.42 -30.71 32.29
N ASP A 318 30.15 -31.19 31.29
CA ASP A 318 29.60 -32.03 30.21
C ASP A 318 29.47 -33.52 30.61
N ASN A 319 29.96 -33.93 31.82
CA ASN A 319 30.06 -35.35 32.30
C ASN A 319 30.71 -36.29 31.29
N VAL A 320 31.60 -35.77 30.44
CA VAL A 320 32.34 -36.56 29.45
C VAL A 320 33.72 -36.92 30.03
N PRO A 321 34.08 -38.19 30.16
CA PRO A 321 35.45 -38.58 30.58
C PRO A 321 36.46 -38.04 29.56
N ILE A 322 37.43 -37.25 29.99
CA ILE A 322 38.56 -36.84 29.14
C ILE A 322 39.54 -38.00 29.07
N PRO A 323 39.83 -38.62 27.91
CA PRO A 323 41.00 -39.45 27.76
C PRO A 323 42.25 -38.59 27.82
N VAL A 324 42.89 -38.47 28.98
CA VAL A 324 44.14 -37.76 29.10
C VAL A 324 45.23 -38.71 28.57
N SER A 325 45.67 -38.46 27.34
CA SER A 325 46.87 -39.11 26.82
C SER A 325 48.09 -38.39 27.40
N TYR A 326 48.74 -39.02 28.36
CA TYR A 326 49.99 -38.55 28.99
C TYR A 326 51.21 -38.47 28.03
N THR A 327 51.10 -38.93 26.80
CA THR A 327 52.21 -39.05 25.85
C THR A 327 52.75 -37.76 25.28
N HIS A 328 52.09 -36.62 25.50
CA HIS A 328 52.54 -35.34 25.00
C HIS A 328 53.12 -34.40 26.07
N LEU A 329 53.28 -34.84 27.34
CA LEU A 329 53.83 -34.03 28.43
C LEU A 329 55.29 -34.40 28.79
N THR A 330 55.85 -35.36 28.11
CA THR A 330 57.28 -35.62 28.24
C THR A 330 58.07 -34.65 27.34
N LEU A 331 58.70 -33.65 27.94
CA LEU A 331 59.75 -32.86 27.32
C LEU A 331 60.82 -33.82 26.76
N PRO A 332 61.33 -33.60 25.55
CA PRO A 332 62.51 -34.32 25.11
C PRO A 332 63.65 -33.91 26.06
N THR A 333 64.01 -34.83 26.95
CA THR A 333 65.31 -34.80 27.60
C THR A 333 66.36 -34.87 26.52
N LYS A 334 67.06 -33.78 26.32
CA LYS A 334 68.34 -33.83 25.60
C LYS A 334 69.23 -34.80 26.36
N LEU A 335 69.61 -35.86 25.72
CA LEU A 335 70.83 -36.58 25.99
C LEU A 335 71.74 -36.42 24.75
N GLU A 336 72.80 -35.68 24.99
CA GLU A 336 74.10 -35.69 24.31
C GLU A 336 74.18 -35.61 22.78
#